data_da8b9184fc9cc5e3533fb9c448130e85
#
_entry.id   da8b9184fc9cc5e3533fb9c448130e85
#
_cell.length_a   1.000
_cell.length_b   1.000
_cell.length_c   1.000
_cell.angle_alpha   90.00
_cell.angle_beta   90.00
_cell.angle_gamma   90.00
#
_symmetry.space_group_name_H-M   'P 1'
#
loop_
_entity.id
_entity.type
_entity.pdbx_description
1 polymer ?
#
loop_
_entity_poly.entity_id
_entity_poly.type
_entity_poly.pdbx_seq_one_letter_code
_entity_poly.pdbx_strand_id
1 'polypeptide(L)'
;MFYSTIVLSQNTIPKEINSIDKVGAIIYDSALDNPNYYLCDEKNIMEYYQVNPKFKEGHNSVKLYFEEEIKRLKFSEKISGLLTIRFVINCRGEIGRVRSFAIDANYKPIVLNKIKVNVISDHIKQMLNWTPGNYKGKEYDAYKMISFKIVNGVITEIIP
;
A
#
# COMPACT_ATOMS: atom_id res chain seq x y z
N MET A 1 47.36 36.26 -26.36
CA MET A 1 46.04 36.61 -25.77
C MET A 1 45.23 35.34 -25.66
N PHE A 2 45.24 34.71 -24.48
CA PHE A 2 44.53 33.45 -24.26
C PHE A 2 43.23 33.78 -23.53
N TYR A 3 42.09 33.49 -24.17
CA TYR A 3 40.77 33.56 -23.52
C TYR A 3 40.52 32.26 -22.80
N SER A 4 40.46 32.32 -21.46
CA SER A 4 40.05 31.21 -20.63
C SER A 4 38.52 31.22 -20.51
N THR A 5 37.86 30.24 -21.09
CA THR A 5 36.42 30.02 -20.92
C THR A 5 36.16 29.28 -19.61
N ILE A 6 35.57 29.99 -18.66
CA ILE A 6 35.08 29.39 -17.42
C ILE A 6 33.76 28.65 -17.74
N VAL A 7 33.82 27.33 -17.71
CA VAL A 7 32.62 26.49 -17.75
C VAL A 7 32.01 26.49 -16.34
N LEU A 8 30.95 27.25 -16.14
CA LEU A 8 30.10 27.16 -14.94
C LEU A 8 29.34 25.85 -15.00
N SER A 9 29.82 24.84 -14.28
CA SER A 9 29.06 23.65 -13.95
C SER A 9 27.85 24.08 -13.10
N GLN A 10 26.65 24.04 -13.68
CA GLN A 10 25.43 24.19 -12.95
C GLN A 10 25.24 22.89 -12.11
N ASN A 11 25.66 22.96 -10.86
CA ASN A 11 25.20 22.01 -9.85
C ASN A 11 23.68 22.16 -9.75
N THR A 12 22.94 21.30 -10.42
CA THR A 12 21.53 21.07 -10.12
C THR A 12 21.46 20.50 -8.70
N ILE A 13 21.18 21.38 -7.74
CA ILE A 13 20.81 21.00 -6.39
C ILE A 13 19.63 20.03 -6.55
N PRO A 14 19.70 18.78 -6.03
CA PRO A 14 18.56 17.91 -6.01
C PRO A 14 17.43 18.70 -5.32
N LYS A 15 16.28 18.78 -5.98
CA LYS A 15 15.07 19.38 -5.42
C LYS A 15 14.94 18.82 -4.01
N GLU A 16 15.06 19.68 -3.01
CA GLU A 16 14.84 19.29 -1.61
C GLU A 16 13.54 18.47 -1.58
N ILE A 17 13.67 17.20 -1.28
CA ILE A 17 12.54 16.37 -0.86
C ILE A 17 12.11 17.06 0.42
N ASN A 18 11.05 17.86 0.33
CA ASN A 18 10.40 18.43 1.50
C ASN A 18 9.94 17.26 2.35
N SER A 19 10.77 16.85 3.28
CA SER A 19 10.65 15.69 4.14
C SER A 19 9.64 15.92 5.26
N ILE A 20 8.43 16.30 4.89
CA ILE A 20 7.26 15.98 5.70
C ILE A 20 6.49 14.87 4.95
N ASP A 21 7.20 14.00 4.30
CA ASP A 21 6.66 12.71 3.91
C ASP A 21 6.50 11.92 5.20
N LYS A 22 5.27 11.91 5.72
CA LYS A 22 4.88 10.97 6.77
C LYS A 22 5.35 9.61 6.28
N VAL A 23 6.26 8.98 7.02
CA VAL A 23 6.81 7.67 6.64
C VAL A 23 5.65 6.76 6.28
N GLY A 24 5.60 6.32 5.03
CA GLY A 24 4.52 5.49 4.51
C GLY A 24 3.30 6.22 3.94
N ALA A 25 3.33 7.54 3.72
CA ALA A 25 2.26 8.22 3.01
C ALA A 25 2.10 7.67 1.57
N ILE A 26 0.88 7.44 1.12
CA ILE A 26 0.58 7.04 -0.24
C ILE A 26 0.19 8.29 -1.03
N ILE A 27 1.12 8.79 -1.83
CA ILE A 27 0.90 9.95 -2.70
C ILE A 27 0.01 9.54 -3.87
N TYR A 28 -0.87 10.45 -4.31
CA TYR A 28 -1.68 10.25 -5.51
C TYR A 28 -0.81 10.06 -6.75
N ASP A 29 -1.14 9.05 -7.54
CA ASP A 29 -0.49 8.74 -8.81
C ASP A 29 -1.58 8.55 -9.87
N SER A 30 -1.63 9.47 -10.84
CA SER A 30 -2.65 9.45 -11.90
C SER A 30 -2.61 8.21 -12.80
N ALA A 31 -1.49 7.48 -12.83
CA ALA A 31 -1.37 6.24 -13.58
C ALA A 31 -1.90 5.01 -12.84
N LEU A 32 -2.06 5.09 -11.52
CA LEU A 32 -2.41 3.96 -10.65
C LEU A 32 -3.75 4.17 -9.94
N ASP A 33 -4.12 5.41 -9.67
CA ASP A 33 -5.24 5.75 -8.81
C ASP A 33 -6.48 6.20 -9.60
N ASN A 34 -7.65 5.82 -9.11
CA ASN A 34 -8.89 6.32 -9.65
C ASN A 34 -9.02 7.84 -9.37
N PRO A 35 -9.15 8.71 -10.40
CA PRO A 35 -9.29 10.15 -10.20
C PRO A 35 -10.56 10.54 -9.46
N ASN A 36 -11.57 9.67 -9.46
CA ASN A 36 -12.84 9.89 -8.75
C ASN A 36 -12.83 9.37 -7.30
N TYR A 37 -11.71 8.81 -6.84
CA TYR A 37 -11.59 8.38 -5.44
C TYR A 37 -11.54 9.58 -4.52
N TYR A 38 -12.53 9.69 -3.66
CA TYR A 38 -12.69 10.81 -2.75
C TYR A 38 -11.97 10.59 -1.42
N LEU A 39 -11.16 11.54 -1.00
CA LEU A 39 -10.63 11.63 0.36
C LEU A 39 -11.36 12.74 1.11
N CYS A 40 -11.71 12.49 2.36
CA CYS A 40 -12.42 13.45 3.20
C CYS A 40 -11.48 14.54 3.72
N ASP A 41 -10.23 14.16 4.03
CA ASP A 41 -9.16 15.09 4.42
C ASP A 41 -7.80 14.55 4.01
N GLU A 42 -7.35 14.90 2.80
CA GLU A 42 -6.07 14.43 2.25
C GLU A 42 -4.85 14.80 3.13
N LYS A 43 -4.95 15.90 3.88
CA LYS A 43 -3.86 16.37 4.74
C LYS A 43 -3.77 15.59 6.06
N ASN A 44 -4.83 14.86 6.41
CA ASN A 44 -4.96 14.22 7.71
C ASN A 44 -5.44 12.76 7.61
N ILE A 45 -4.78 11.97 6.78
CA ILE A 45 -5.03 10.53 6.72
C ILE A 45 -4.37 9.89 7.95
N MET A 46 -5.17 9.19 8.75
CA MET A 46 -4.74 8.58 10.02
C MET A 46 -4.14 7.20 9.80
N GLU A 47 -3.28 6.75 10.71
CA GLU A 47 -2.83 5.35 10.71
C GLU A 47 -3.92 4.43 11.29
N TYR A 48 -4.02 3.20 10.76
CA TYR A 48 -5.08 2.25 11.16
C TYR A 48 -5.15 2.00 12.67
N TYR A 49 -4.01 1.98 13.37
CA TYR A 49 -3.97 1.74 14.81
C TYR A 49 -4.50 2.92 15.65
N GLN A 50 -4.64 4.11 15.06
CA GLN A 50 -5.19 5.29 15.73
C GLN A 50 -6.72 5.33 15.67
N VAL A 51 -7.31 4.86 14.57
CA VAL A 51 -8.74 5.03 14.26
C VAL A 51 -9.46 3.73 13.93
N ASN A 52 -8.73 2.60 13.85
CA ASN A 52 -9.22 1.24 13.77
C ASN A 52 -10.29 0.97 12.70
N PRO A 53 -10.02 1.21 11.40
CA PRO A 53 -10.93 0.83 10.34
C PRO A 53 -11.09 -0.69 10.29
N LYS A 54 -12.31 -1.20 10.07
CA LYS A 54 -12.62 -2.62 10.12
C LYS A 54 -13.32 -3.10 8.86
N PHE A 55 -12.96 -4.29 8.39
CA PHE A 55 -13.68 -5.00 7.36
C PHE A 55 -14.69 -5.94 8.01
N LYS A 56 -15.99 -5.69 7.79
CA LYS A 56 -17.08 -6.46 8.42
C LYS A 56 -16.81 -6.60 9.95
N GLU A 57 -16.67 -7.83 10.42
CA GLU A 57 -16.44 -8.15 11.84
C GLU A 57 -14.95 -8.15 12.24
N GLY A 58 -14.06 -7.70 11.35
CA GLY A 58 -12.63 -7.50 11.64
C GLY A 58 -11.69 -8.53 11.02
N HIS A 59 -10.59 -8.85 11.72
CA HIS A 59 -9.45 -9.59 11.17
C HIS A 59 -9.81 -10.98 10.59
N ASN A 60 -10.71 -11.72 11.25
CA ASN A 60 -11.12 -13.03 10.76
C ASN A 60 -11.89 -12.93 9.44
N SER A 61 -12.70 -11.90 9.25
CA SER A 61 -13.42 -11.65 8.00
C SER A 61 -12.48 -11.36 6.84
N VAL A 62 -11.34 -10.68 7.10
CA VAL A 62 -10.28 -10.47 6.09
C VAL A 62 -9.65 -11.80 5.68
N LYS A 63 -9.29 -12.65 6.64
CA LYS A 63 -8.71 -13.97 6.36
C LYS A 63 -9.65 -14.83 5.52
N LEU A 64 -10.91 -14.93 5.92
CA LEU A 64 -11.95 -15.70 5.21
C LEU A 64 -12.19 -15.18 3.79
N TYR A 65 -12.18 -13.84 3.61
CA TYR A 65 -12.36 -13.23 2.29
C TYR A 65 -11.30 -13.68 1.27
N PHE A 66 -10.07 -13.84 1.71
CA PHE A 66 -8.97 -14.26 0.84
C PHE A 66 -8.77 -15.77 0.76
N GLU A 67 -9.34 -16.57 1.68
CA GLU A 67 -8.96 -17.96 1.86
C GLU A 67 -9.09 -18.81 0.58
N GLU A 68 -10.15 -18.65 -0.17
CA GLU A 68 -10.37 -19.44 -1.40
C GLU A 68 -9.54 -18.96 -2.58
N GLU A 69 -9.43 -17.64 -2.75
CA GLU A 69 -8.75 -17.05 -3.92
C GLU A 69 -7.24 -17.20 -3.85
N ILE A 70 -6.69 -17.08 -2.64
CA ILE A 70 -5.24 -17.10 -2.42
C ILE A 70 -4.68 -18.52 -2.43
N LYS A 71 -5.42 -19.54 -2.03
CA LYS A 71 -4.99 -20.95 -2.09
C LYS A 71 -4.51 -21.38 -3.48
N ARG A 72 -5.05 -20.76 -4.54
CA ARG A 72 -4.70 -21.06 -5.93
C ARG A 72 -3.51 -20.27 -6.45
N LEU A 73 -3.09 -19.25 -5.74
CA LEU A 73 -2.03 -18.33 -6.18
C LEU A 73 -0.66 -18.87 -5.74
N LYS A 74 0.14 -19.31 -6.72
CA LYS A 74 1.51 -19.78 -6.47
C LYS A 74 2.52 -18.84 -7.14
N PHE A 75 3.50 -18.37 -6.38
CA PHE A 75 4.69 -17.68 -6.90
C PHE A 75 5.77 -18.72 -7.29
N SER A 76 6.96 -18.25 -7.68
CA SER A 76 8.09 -19.17 -7.87
C SER A 76 8.47 -19.85 -6.56
N GLU A 77 8.76 -21.14 -6.58
CA GLU A 77 9.17 -21.91 -5.39
C GLU A 77 10.42 -21.38 -4.70
N LYS A 78 11.23 -20.60 -5.42
CA LYS A 78 12.44 -19.96 -4.85
C LYS A 78 12.11 -18.72 -3.99
N ILE A 79 10.84 -18.28 -3.94
CA ILE A 79 10.45 -17.08 -3.26
C ILE A 79 9.90 -17.41 -1.88
N SER A 80 10.54 -16.81 -0.85
CA SER A 80 10.01 -16.74 0.51
C SER A 80 10.17 -15.31 1.01
N GLY A 81 9.13 -14.78 1.66
CA GLY A 81 9.13 -13.39 2.12
C GLY A 81 7.73 -12.88 2.46
N LEU A 82 7.55 -11.58 2.35
CA LEU A 82 6.31 -10.90 2.68
C LEU A 82 5.89 -10.00 1.52
N LEU A 83 4.67 -10.19 1.01
CA LEU A 83 4.00 -9.23 0.14
C LEU A 83 3.06 -8.40 1.00
N THR A 84 3.22 -7.09 1.01
CA THR A 84 2.32 -6.17 1.71
C THR A 84 1.60 -5.30 0.71
N ILE A 85 0.28 -5.23 0.84
CA ILE A 85 -0.56 -4.29 0.11
C ILE A 85 -1.03 -3.23 1.09
N ARG A 86 -0.66 -1.98 0.84
CA ARG A 86 -1.09 -0.82 1.61
C ARG A 86 -2.08 0.00 0.80
N PHE A 87 -3.11 0.53 1.45
CA PHE A 87 -4.18 1.27 0.80
C PHE A 87 -4.81 2.28 1.77
N VAL A 88 -5.67 3.13 1.24
CA VAL A 88 -6.45 4.08 2.04
C VAL A 88 -7.91 3.64 2.05
N ILE A 89 -8.51 3.66 3.22
CA ILE A 89 -9.96 3.56 3.43
C ILE A 89 -10.43 4.97 3.76
N ASN A 90 -11.32 5.54 2.93
CA ASN A 90 -11.82 6.87 3.18
C ASN A 90 -12.90 6.89 4.28
N CYS A 91 -13.33 8.07 4.68
CA CYS A 91 -14.37 8.25 5.70
C CYS A 91 -15.74 7.68 5.31
N ARG A 92 -15.91 7.14 4.08
CA ARG A 92 -17.12 6.44 3.61
C ARG A 92 -16.93 4.92 3.57
N GLY A 93 -15.75 4.41 3.96
CA GLY A 93 -15.45 2.99 3.89
C GLY A 93 -15.07 2.49 2.48
N GLU A 94 -14.72 3.38 1.55
CA GLU A 94 -14.27 3.05 0.20
C GLU A 94 -12.75 2.89 0.17
N ILE A 95 -12.24 1.99 -0.69
CA ILE A 95 -10.81 1.73 -0.85
C ILE A 95 -10.25 2.50 -2.06
N GLY A 96 -9.07 3.10 -1.86
CA GLY A 96 -8.28 3.68 -2.93
C GLY A 96 -6.78 3.73 -2.60
N ARG A 97 -6.00 4.30 -3.52
CA ARG A 97 -4.54 4.47 -3.37
C ARG A 97 -3.83 3.17 -2.98
N VAL A 98 -4.12 2.10 -3.71
CA VAL A 98 -3.54 0.77 -3.44
C VAL A 98 -2.10 0.69 -3.92
N ARG A 99 -1.18 0.28 -3.04
CA ARG A 99 0.25 0.08 -3.33
C ARG A 99 0.72 -1.27 -2.81
N SER A 100 1.60 -1.91 -3.55
CA SER A 100 2.20 -3.18 -3.18
C SER A 100 3.71 -3.06 -3.05
N PHE A 101 4.28 -3.72 -2.06
CA PHE A 101 5.72 -3.91 -1.91
C PHE A 101 6.00 -5.29 -1.35
N ALA A 102 7.18 -5.84 -1.67
CA ALA A 102 7.56 -7.15 -1.18
C ALA A 102 9.01 -7.14 -0.70
N ILE A 103 9.26 -7.94 0.33
CA ILE A 103 10.59 -8.19 0.89
C ILE A 103 10.83 -9.69 0.98
N ASP A 104 12.10 -10.11 0.89
CA ASP A 104 12.51 -11.49 1.14
C ASP A 104 12.63 -11.80 2.64
N ALA A 105 13.06 -13.02 2.96
CA ALA A 105 13.29 -13.48 4.33
C ALA A 105 14.41 -12.70 5.06
N ASN A 106 15.26 -11.97 4.33
CA ASN A 106 16.32 -11.11 4.86
C ASN A 106 15.93 -9.63 4.88
N TYR A 107 14.63 -9.33 4.73
CA TYR A 107 14.07 -7.97 4.68
C TYR A 107 14.58 -7.12 3.51
N LYS A 108 15.10 -7.73 2.44
CA LYS A 108 15.52 -7.03 1.23
C LYS A 108 14.37 -6.90 0.25
N PRO A 109 14.20 -5.73 -0.40
CA PRO A 109 13.16 -5.57 -1.43
C PRO A 109 13.33 -6.60 -2.55
N ILE A 110 12.22 -7.20 -2.97
CA ILE A 110 12.16 -8.14 -4.09
C ILE A 110 11.03 -7.76 -5.05
N VAL A 111 11.19 -8.17 -6.30
CA VAL A 111 10.16 -8.00 -7.34
C VAL A 111 9.42 -9.31 -7.51
N LEU A 112 8.12 -9.29 -7.26
CA LEU A 112 7.23 -10.43 -7.51
C LEU A 112 6.60 -10.34 -8.90
N ASN A 113 6.04 -11.46 -9.36
CA ASN A 113 5.27 -11.49 -10.60
C ASN A 113 4.10 -10.50 -10.54
N LYS A 114 4.15 -9.46 -11.38
CA LYS A 114 3.19 -8.35 -11.38
C LYS A 114 1.74 -8.80 -11.60
N ILE A 115 1.51 -9.80 -12.46
CA ILE A 115 0.16 -10.31 -12.75
C ILE A 115 -0.45 -10.89 -11.45
N LYS A 116 0.32 -11.69 -10.70
CA LYS A 116 -0.15 -12.30 -9.45
C LYS A 116 -0.36 -11.28 -8.34
N VAL A 117 0.51 -10.28 -8.26
CA VAL A 117 0.34 -9.15 -7.32
C VAL A 117 -0.91 -8.35 -7.66
N ASN A 118 -1.17 -8.11 -8.94
CA ASN A 118 -2.37 -7.39 -9.37
C ASN A 118 -3.66 -8.16 -9.01
N VAL A 119 -3.68 -9.49 -9.15
CA VAL A 119 -4.83 -10.29 -8.70
C VAL A 119 -5.16 -10.01 -7.23
N ILE A 120 -4.17 -10.03 -6.34
CA ILE A 120 -4.38 -9.74 -4.92
C ILE A 120 -4.82 -8.29 -4.71
N SER A 121 -4.19 -7.34 -5.40
CA SER A 121 -4.54 -5.92 -5.29
C SER A 121 -5.96 -5.64 -5.78
N ASP A 122 -6.42 -6.32 -6.83
CA ASP A 122 -7.77 -6.16 -7.36
C ASP A 122 -8.81 -6.78 -6.42
N HIS A 123 -8.51 -7.89 -5.77
CA HIS A 123 -9.35 -8.42 -4.69
C HIS A 123 -9.48 -7.43 -3.54
N ILE A 124 -8.39 -6.75 -3.14
CA ILE A 124 -8.46 -5.69 -2.12
C ILE A 124 -9.37 -4.55 -2.55
N LYS A 125 -9.24 -4.06 -3.78
CA LYS A 125 -10.11 -3.00 -4.31
C LYS A 125 -11.59 -3.37 -4.32
N GLN A 126 -11.91 -4.66 -4.38
CA GLN A 126 -13.28 -5.20 -4.37
C GLN A 126 -13.83 -5.46 -2.96
N MET A 127 -13.03 -5.30 -1.92
CA MET A 127 -13.48 -5.45 -0.53
C MET A 127 -14.44 -4.31 -0.16
N LEU A 128 -15.72 -4.57 -0.25
CA LEU A 128 -16.78 -3.63 0.15
C LEU A 128 -17.10 -3.78 1.64
N ASN A 129 -17.80 -2.78 2.20
CA ASN A 129 -18.30 -2.78 3.58
C ASN A 129 -17.18 -2.66 4.65
N TRP A 130 -16.22 -1.79 4.40
CA TRP A 130 -15.35 -1.32 5.46
C TRP A 130 -16.08 -0.31 6.35
N THR A 131 -15.93 -0.46 7.65
CA THR A 131 -16.22 0.61 8.59
C THR A 131 -15.04 1.57 8.56
N PRO A 132 -15.23 2.88 8.32
CA PRO A 132 -14.16 3.85 8.30
C PRO A 132 -13.46 3.95 9.65
N GLY A 133 -12.27 4.53 9.66
CA GLY A 133 -11.57 4.86 10.88
C GLY A 133 -12.37 5.84 11.72
N ASN A 134 -12.48 5.61 13.03
CA ASN A 134 -13.22 6.49 13.94
C ASN A 134 -12.37 6.88 15.16
N TYR A 135 -12.38 8.16 15.49
CA TYR A 135 -11.81 8.67 16.72
C TYR A 135 -12.74 9.68 17.34
N LYS A 136 -13.18 9.41 18.56
CA LYS A 136 -14.11 10.27 19.35
C LYS A 136 -15.40 10.61 18.57
N GLY A 137 -15.95 9.69 17.83
CA GLY A 137 -17.20 9.86 17.07
C GLY A 137 -17.05 10.54 15.71
N LYS A 138 -15.84 10.94 15.32
CA LYS A 138 -15.55 11.48 13.99
C LYS A 138 -14.89 10.42 13.12
N GLU A 139 -15.35 10.33 11.87
CA GLU A 139 -14.79 9.45 10.85
C GLU A 139 -13.58 10.09 10.15
N TYR A 140 -12.60 9.27 9.82
CA TYR A 140 -11.34 9.67 9.19
C TYR A 140 -10.99 8.77 8.02
N ASP A 141 -10.30 9.35 7.05
CA ASP A 141 -9.53 8.57 6.09
C ASP A 141 -8.38 7.87 6.85
N ALA A 142 -8.15 6.61 6.55
CA ALA A 142 -7.15 5.82 7.26
C ALA A 142 -6.30 4.97 6.34
N TYR A 143 -5.00 4.92 6.59
CA TYR A 143 -4.14 3.91 6.00
C TYR A 143 -4.45 2.54 6.60
N LYS A 144 -4.47 1.53 5.76
CA LYS A 144 -4.55 0.12 6.13
C LYS A 144 -3.56 -0.69 5.32
N MET A 145 -3.12 -1.80 5.87
CA MET A 145 -2.30 -2.76 5.14
C MET A 145 -2.75 -4.19 5.44
N ILE A 146 -2.56 -5.05 4.45
CA ILE A 146 -2.73 -6.50 4.57
C ILE A 146 -1.47 -7.14 4.02
N SER A 147 -0.87 -8.02 4.79
CA SER A 147 0.36 -8.70 4.40
C SER A 147 0.11 -10.19 4.17
N PHE A 148 0.82 -10.74 3.19
CA PHE A 148 0.72 -12.14 2.75
C PHE A 148 2.10 -12.77 2.90
N LYS A 149 2.26 -13.69 3.85
CA LYS A 149 3.49 -14.45 4.05
C LYS A 149 3.62 -15.52 2.98
N ILE A 150 4.72 -15.47 2.25
CA ILE A 150 5.03 -16.42 1.17
C ILE A 150 6.15 -17.33 1.66
N VAL A 151 5.95 -18.63 1.55
CA VAL A 151 6.97 -19.66 1.83
C VAL A 151 7.03 -20.59 0.64
N ASN A 152 8.22 -20.71 0.04
CA ASN A 152 8.44 -21.55 -1.15
C ASN A 152 7.39 -21.29 -2.24
N GLY A 153 7.09 -20.04 -2.50
CA GLY A 153 6.13 -19.60 -3.53
C GLY A 153 4.65 -19.73 -3.15
N VAL A 154 4.31 -20.24 -1.98
CA VAL A 154 2.92 -20.42 -1.51
C VAL A 154 2.60 -19.40 -0.44
N ILE A 155 1.43 -18.78 -0.50
CA ILE A 155 0.94 -17.92 0.58
C ILE A 155 0.48 -18.83 1.73
N THR A 156 1.15 -18.72 2.86
CA THR A 156 0.90 -19.55 4.05
C THR A 156 0.14 -18.84 5.15
N GLU A 157 0.14 -17.50 5.13
CA GLU A 157 -0.50 -16.71 6.17
C GLU A 157 -0.97 -15.36 5.62
N ILE A 158 -2.12 -14.90 6.11
CA ILE A 158 -2.67 -13.57 5.86
C ILE A 158 -2.63 -12.81 7.18
N ILE A 159 -2.00 -11.63 7.16
CA ILE A 159 -1.81 -10.76 8.31
C ILE A 159 -2.58 -9.45 8.02
N PRO A 160 -3.81 -9.30 8.55
CA PRO A 160 -4.69 -8.15 8.31
C PRO A 160 -4.24 -6.88 9.02
#